data_02ad060b7fe2bb1a5f3e005eafbac34b
#
_entry.id   02ad060b7fe2bb1a5f3e005eafbac34b
#
_cell.length_a   1.000
_cell.length_b   1.000
_cell.length_c   1.000
_cell.angle_alpha   90.00
_cell.angle_beta   90.00
_cell.angle_gamma   90.00
#
_symmetry.space_group_name_H-M   'P 1'
#
loop_
_entity.id
_entity.type
_entity.pdbx_description
1 polymer ?
#
loop_
_entity_poly.entity_id
_entity_poly.type
_entity_poly.pdbx_seq_one_letter_code
_entity_poly.pdbx_strand_id
1 'polypeptide(L)'
;EQTVYDLQGLKVLQVDAKTGQILWLKTVLHATIEEGQDRHPKNSLASPTPAIEDGVIYAHFGHMGTVALDFDTGETLWKQKISYTAKNGAGGSPVVVDDLLVFTTDSFEEPVVTALYKETGKIAWRTTRSHQVKNDLSHGTPLVIENGGRTEIISPGSGMVGAYRPEDGKETWLVRYPMGYSTSTR
;
A
#
# COMPACT_ATOMS: atom_id res chain seq x y z
N GLU A 1 -24.91 -8.59 -14.99
CA GLU A 1 -24.02 -7.83 -15.89
C GLU A 1 -23.87 -6.43 -15.31
N GLN A 2 -22.68 -6.11 -14.80
CA GLN A 2 -22.35 -4.78 -14.34
C GLN A 2 -22.13 -3.91 -15.58
N THR A 3 -22.91 -2.88 -15.74
CA THR A 3 -22.78 -1.96 -16.88
C THR A 3 -21.41 -1.25 -16.81
N VAL A 4 -20.77 -1.04 -17.95
CA VAL A 4 -19.44 -0.38 -18.08
C VAL A 4 -19.38 0.99 -17.37
N TYR A 5 -20.51 1.62 -17.12
CA TYR A 5 -20.65 2.90 -16.43
C TYR A 5 -20.46 2.82 -14.90
N ASP A 6 -20.50 1.62 -14.32
CA ASP A 6 -20.37 1.39 -12.88
C ASP A 6 -18.92 1.13 -12.44
N LEU A 7 -17.95 1.19 -13.36
CA LEU A 7 -16.54 0.91 -13.09
C LEU A 7 -15.65 2.12 -13.33
N GLN A 8 -14.74 2.35 -12.39
CA GLN A 8 -13.65 3.33 -12.53
C GLN A 8 -12.36 2.60 -12.89
N GLY A 9 -11.75 2.96 -14.03
CA GLY A 9 -10.47 2.41 -14.45
C GLY A 9 -9.32 3.06 -13.67
N LEU A 10 -8.58 2.25 -12.91
CA LEU A 10 -7.33 2.64 -12.26
C LEU A 10 -6.20 2.45 -13.27
N LYS A 11 -5.39 3.49 -13.45
CA LYS A 11 -4.41 3.55 -14.54
C LYS A 11 -3.01 3.80 -14.00
N VAL A 12 -2.03 3.22 -14.68
CA VAL A 12 -0.61 3.55 -14.55
C VAL A 12 -0.14 4.06 -15.90
N LEU A 13 0.70 5.06 -15.88
CA LEU A 13 1.32 5.62 -17.08
C LEU A 13 2.83 5.84 -16.84
N GLN A 14 3.61 5.67 -17.88
CA GLN A 14 5.02 6.02 -17.90
C GLN A 14 5.23 7.27 -18.76
N VAL A 15 6.01 8.19 -18.23
CA VAL A 15 6.35 9.45 -18.91
C VAL A 15 7.85 9.56 -19.04
N ASP A 16 8.33 9.92 -20.22
CA ASP A 16 9.72 10.31 -20.41
C ASP A 16 10.00 11.61 -19.66
N ALA A 17 10.93 11.57 -18.72
CA ALA A 17 11.22 12.69 -17.83
C ALA A 17 11.85 13.89 -18.54
N LYS A 18 12.47 13.70 -19.72
CA LYS A 18 13.12 14.78 -20.49
C LYS A 18 12.13 15.48 -21.42
N THR A 19 11.25 14.70 -22.05
CA THR A 19 10.37 15.21 -23.11
C THR A 19 8.93 15.44 -22.63
N GLY A 20 8.52 14.80 -21.52
CA GLY A 20 7.14 14.78 -21.04
C GLY A 20 6.20 13.90 -21.86
N GLN A 21 6.73 13.12 -22.82
CA GLN A 21 5.92 12.23 -23.64
C GLN A 21 5.46 11.01 -22.83
N ILE A 22 4.20 10.63 -23.03
CA ILE A 22 3.66 9.37 -22.49
C ILE A 22 4.22 8.23 -23.32
N LEU A 23 5.01 7.36 -22.70
CA LEU A 23 5.57 6.17 -23.32
C LEU A 23 4.53 5.05 -23.40
N TRP A 24 3.79 4.83 -22.34
CA TRP A 24 2.63 3.95 -22.31
C TRP A 24 1.61 4.37 -21.24
N LEU A 25 0.35 3.92 -21.41
CA LEU A 25 -0.76 4.12 -20.49
C LEU A 25 -1.57 2.81 -20.43
N LYS A 26 -1.73 2.24 -19.25
CA LYS A 26 -2.47 0.99 -19.03
C LYS A 26 -3.57 1.16 -17.99
N THR A 27 -4.77 0.64 -18.27
CA THR A 27 -5.77 0.40 -17.24
C THR A 27 -5.43 -0.92 -16.55
N VAL A 28 -5.07 -0.86 -15.28
CA VAL A 28 -4.51 -2.01 -14.54
C VAL A 28 -5.54 -2.69 -13.65
N LEU A 29 -6.48 -1.92 -13.10
CA LEU A 29 -7.57 -2.40 -12.26
C LEU A 29 -8.85 -1.67 -12.60
N HIS A 30 -9.98 -2.23 -12.18
CA HIS A 30 -11.28 -1.56 -12.18
C HIS A 30 -11.83 -1.60 -10.77
N ALA A 31 -12.27 -0.44 -10.29
CA ALA A 31 -12.98 -0.29 -9.03
C ALA A 31 -14.46 0.01 -9.31
N THR A 32 -15.36 -0.48 -8.48
CA THR A 32 -16.75 -0.04 -8.53
C THR A 32 -16.86 1.41 -8.08
N ILE A 33 -17.96 2.08 -8.43
CA ILE A 33 -18.22 3.44 -7.93
C ILE A 33 -18.28 3.45 -6.39
N GLU A 34 -18.87 2.44 -5.79
CA GLU A 34 -18.98 2.27 -4.35
C GLU A 34 -17.58 2.18 -3.69
N GLU A 35 -16.71 1.32 -4.21
CA GLU A 35 -15.31 1.24 -3.75
C GLU A 35 -14.59 2.59 -3.87
N GLY A 36 -14.85 3.36 -4.92
CA GLY A 36 -14.27 4.68 -5.14
C GLY A 36 -14.84 5.78 -4.23
N GLN A 37 -16.03 5.59 -3.64
CA GLN A 37 -16.67 6.57 -2.75
C GLN A 37 -16.09 6.55 -1.32
N ASP A 38 -15.49 5.45 -0.87
CA ASP A 38 -14.90 5.29 0.45
C ASP A 38 -13.58 6.05 0.62
N ARG A 39 -13.51 7.28 0.07
CA ARG A 39 -12.33 8.15 0.19
C ARG A 39 -12.70 9.53 0.70
N HIS A 40 -11.80 10.15 1.42
CA HIS A 40 -11.95 11.55 1.78
C HIS A 40 -11.95 12.43 0.51
N PRO A 41 -12.78 13.49 0.40
CA PRO A 41 -12.84 14.33 -0.81
C PRO A 41 -11.51 14.98 -1.23
N LYS A 42 -10.56 15.12 -0.30
CA LYS A 42 -9.21 15.64 -0.57
C LYS A 42 -8.21 14.56 -1.00
N ASN A 43 -8.63 13.29 -1.03
CA ASN A 43 -7.78 12.17 -1.41
C ASN A 43 -8.10 11.71 -2.84
N SER A 44 -7.16 11.05 -3.50
CA SER A 44 -7.35 10.40 -4.79
C SER A 44 -7.40 8.89 -4.63
N LEU A 45 -7.82 8.16 -5.67
CA LEU A 45 -7.76 6.70 -5.70
C LEU A 45 -6.34 6.18 -5.95
N ALA A 46 -5.37 7.07 -6.24
CA ALA A 46 -3.99 6.75 -6.58
C ALA A 46 -3.01 7.65 -5.79
N SER A 47 -3.24 7.80 -4.48
CA SER A 47 -2.37 8.60 -3.61
C SER A 47 -1.05 7.92 -3.24
N PRO A 48 -1.00 6.57 -3.06
CA PRO A 48 0.27 5.90 -2.83
C PRO A 48 1.24 6.08 -3.99
N THR A 49 2.50 6.37 -3.68
CA THR A 49 3.58 6.42 -4.67
C THR A 49 3.98 4.99 -5.04
N PRO A 50 4.07 4.63 -6.32
CA PRO A 50 4.56 3.31 -6.72
C PRO A 50 6.01 3.08 -6.29
N ALA A 51 6.35 1.85 -5.94
CA ALA A 51 7.74 1.41 -5.81
C ALA A 51 8.24 0.86 -7.15
N ILE A 52 9.51 1.06 -7.44
CA ILE A 52 10.17 0.55 -8.66
C ILE A 52 11.47 -0.13 -8.27
N GLU A 53 11.61 -1.38 -8.67
CA GLU A 53 12.84 -2.15 -8.45
C GLU A 53 13.01 -3.18 -9.57
N ASP A 54 14.24 -3.38 -10.03
CA ASP A 54 14.65 -4.41 -11.00
C ASP A 54 13.75 -4.51 -12.25
N GLY A 55 13.34 -3.36 -12.81
CA GLY A 55 12.48 -3.33 -13.99
C GLY A 55 11.01 -3.66 -13.73
N VAL A 56 10.56 -3.65 -12.47
CA VAL A 56 9.17 -3.89 -12.07
C VAL A 56 8.60 -2.66 -11.35
N ILE A 57 7.38 -2.28 -11.71
CA ILE A 57 6.60 -1.23 -11.04
C ILE A 57 5.56 -1.90 -10.13
N TYR A 58 5.56 -1.56 -8.85
CA TYR A 58 4.57 -2.00 -7.87
C TYR A 58 3.65 -0.83 -7.52
N ALA A 59 2.42 -0.85 -8.04
CA ALA A 59 1.42 0.18 -7.79
C ALA A 59 0.33 -0.34 -6.83
N HIS A 60 0.11 0.41 -5.74
CA HIS A 60 -0.85 0.09 -4.69
C HIS A 60 -2.02 1.07 -4.70
N PHE A 61 -3.24 0.55 -4.81
CA PHE A 61 -4.49 1.32 -4.84
C PHE A 61 -5.37 1.01 -3.61
N GLY A 62 -4.74 0.69 -2.47
CA GLY A 62 -5.46 0.35 -1.25
C GLY A 62 -6.29 -0.93 -1.39
N HIS A 63 -7.51 -0.90 -0.85
CA HIS A 63 -8.45 -2.03 -0.90
C HIS A 63 -8.88 -2.42 -2.32
N MET A 64 -8.67 -1.55 -3.30
CA MET A 64 -8.96 -1.82 -4.71
C MET A 64 -7.95 -2.77 -5.34
N GLY A 65 -6.74 -2.84 -4.81
CA GLY A 65 -5.73 -3.82 -5.22
C GLY A 65 -4.32 -3.27 -5.32
N THR A 66 -3.40 -4.19 -5.52
CA THR A 66 -1.98 -3.96 -5.79
C THR A 66 -1.61 -4.68 -7.06
N VAL A 67 -0.78 -4.09 -7.90
CA VAL A 67 -0.35 -4.67 -9.18
C VAL A 67 1.16 -4.56 -9.32
N ALA A 68 1.76 -5.56 -9.97
CA ALA A 68 3.10 -5.45 -10.52
C ALA A 68 3.03 -5.38 -12.04
N LEU A 69 3.84 -4.49 -12.60
CA LEU A 69 3.90 -4.24 -14.05
C LEU A 69 5.36 -4.32 -14.48
N ASP A 70 5.57 -4.83 -15.68
CA ASP A 70 6.83 -4.66 -16.36
C ASP A 70 7.09 -3.17 -16.65
N PHE A 71 8.27 -2.69 -16.32
CA PHE A 71 8.59 -1.26 -16.41
C PHE A 71 8.57 -0.75 -17.85
N ASP A 72 9.10 -1.53 -18.79
CA ASP A 72 9.27 -1.07 -20.17
C ASP A 72 7.98 -1.14 -20.99
N THR A 73 7.16 -2.17 -20.75
CA THR A 73 5.97 -2.47 -21.56
C THR A 73 4.66 -2.06 -20.89
N GLY A 74 4.66 -1.92 -19.55
CA GLY A 74 3.46 -1.74 -18.73
C GLY A 74 2.56 -2.98 -18.69
N GLU A 75 3.06 -4.15 -19.10
CA GLU A 75 2.31 -5.40 -19.00
C GLU A 75 2.15 -5.83 -17.55
N THR A 76 0.98 -6.33 -17.21
CA THR A 76 0.70 -6.78 -15.85
C THR A 76 1.35 -8.14 -15.61
N LEU A 77 2.25 -8.21 -14.62
CA LEU A 77 2.88 -9.43 -14.15
C LEU A 77 1.98 -10.19 -13.18
N TRP A 78 1.43 -9.48 -12.20
CA TRP A 78 0.43 -10.01 -11.27
C TRP A 78 -0.49 -8.92 -10.72
N LYS A 79 -1.64 -9.36 -10.16
CA LYS A 79 -2.59 -8.52 -9.41
C LYS A 79 -2.97 -9.24 -8.13
N GLN A 80 -3.05 -8.49 -7.03
CA GLN A 80 -3.52 -8.98 -5.73
C GLN A 80 -4.53 -8.00 -5.15
N LYS A 81 -5.68 -8.50 -4.71
CA LYS A 81 -6.68 -7.72 -3.97
C LYS A 81 -6.76 -8.24 -2.55
N ILE A 82 -6.64 -7.33 -1.58
CA ILE A 82 -6.84 -7.59 -0.16
C ILE A 82 -8.01 -6.73 0.28
N SER A 83 -9.08 -7.38 0.67
CA SER A 83 -10.28 -6.68 1.14
C SER A 83 -10.06 -6.16 2.57
N TYR A 84 -10.28 -4.88 2.78
CA TYR A 84 -10.33 -4.19 4.06
C TYR A 84 -11.08 -2.86 3.90
N THR A 85 -11.60 -2.30 4.97
CA THR A 85 -12.30 -1.01 4.93
C THR A 85 -11.30 0.14 4.94
N ALA A 86 -10.91 0.61 3.76
CA ALA A 86 -9.98 1.73 3.60
C ALA A 86 -10.69 3.08 3.72
N LYS A 87 -11.23 3.39 4.89
CA LYS A 87 -11.89 4.68 5.12
C LYS A 87 -10.90 5.82 4.89
N ASN A 88 -11.33 6.87 4.22
CA ASN A 88 -10.52 7.98 3.70
C ASN A 88 -9.64 7.64 2.48
N GLY A 89 -9.66 6.42 1.99
CA GLY A 89 -8.83 5.93 0.87
C GLY A 89 -7.41 5.54 1.29
N ALA A 90 -6.67 4.97 0.36
CA ALA A 90 -5.27 4.61 0.56
C ALA A 90 -4.37 5.86 0.64
N GLY A 91 -3.35 5.82 1.48
CA GLY A 91 -2.39 6.93 1.62
C GLY A 91 -0.95 6.45 1.76
N GLY A 92 -0.70 5.35 2.47
CA GLY A 92 0.62 4.76 2.62
C GLY A 92 1.11 4.13 1.33
N SER A 93 2.37 4.40 0.97
CA SER A 93 3.01 3.81 -0.21
C SER A 93 3.60 2.43 0.12
N PRO A 94 3.69 1.52 -0.86
CA PRO A 94 4.41 0.28 -0.67
C PRO A 94 5.93 0.53 -0.65
N VAL A 95 6.66 -0.32 0.07
CA VAL A 95 8.13 -0.36 0.07
C VAL A 95 8.59 -1.77 -0.28
N VAL A 96 9.73 -1.87 -0.97
CA VAL A 96 10.37 -3.15 -1.25
C VAL A 96 11.44 -3.41 -0.19
N VAL A 97 11.49 -4.63 0.29
CA VAL A 97 12.54 -5.15 1.18
C VAL A 97 12.79 -6.62 0.85
N ASP A 98 14.00 -6.95 0.47
CA ASP A 98 14.38 -8.28 0.01
C ASP A 98 13.46 -8.79 -1.12
N ASP A 99 12.74 -9.89 -0.91
CA ASP A 99 11.76 -10.48 -1.84
C ASP A 99 10.30 -10.05 -1.56
N LEU A 100 10.12 -9.03 -0.72
CA LEU A 100 8.81 -8.59 -0.25
C LEU A 100 8.44 -7.20 -0.75
N LEU A 101 7.13 -7.01 -0.94
CA LEU A 101 6.45 -5.72 -1.06
C LEU A 101 5.61 -5.50 0.20
N VAL A 102 5.94 -4.49 1.00
CA VAL A 102 5.33 -4.23 2.29
C VAL A 102 4.52 -2.94 2.28
N PHE A 103 3.32 -2.96 2.83
CA PHE A 103 2.44 -1.80 2.98
C PHE A 103 1.47 -2.01 4.15
N THR A 104 0.74 -0.96 4.49
CA THR A 104 -0.27 -1.01 5.56
C THR A 104 -1.66 -1.22 4.99
N THR A 105 -2.43 -2.09 5.63
CA THR A 105 -3.87 -2.29 5.39
C THR A 105 -4.66 -1.99 6.66
N ASP A 106 -4.29 -0.89 7.31
CA ASP A 106 -4.94 -0.45 8.55
C ASP A 106 -6.39 -0.07 8.27
N SER A 107 -7.30 -0.61 9.06
CA SER A 107 -8.74 -0.35 9.01
C SER A 107 -9.29 -0.09 10.40
N PHE A 108 -10.55 0.33 10.48
CA PHE A 108 -11.21 0.49 11.79
C PHE A 108 -11.45 -0.83 12.51
N GLU A 109 -11.52 -1.92 11.74
CA GLU A 109 -11.74 -3.26 12.26
C GLU A 109 -10.42 -3.88 12.73
N GLU A 110 -9.36 -3.66 11.96
CA GLU A 110 -8.07 -4.29 12.21
C GLU A 110 -6.93 -3.49 11.60
N PRO A 111 -5.98 -2.97 12.41
CA PRO A 111 -4.77 -2.34 11.91
C PRO A 111 -3.72 -3.41 11.56
N VAL A 112 -3.33 -3.50 10.30
CA VAL A 112 -2.47 -4.58 9.79
C VAL A 112 -1.31 -4.06 8.96
N VAL A 113 -0.12 -4.61 9.17
CA VAL A 113 1.00 -4.55 8.23
C VAL A 113 0.97 -5.80 7.37
N THR A 114 1.06 -5.61 6.07
CA THR A 114 0.93 -6.69 5.07
C THR A 114 2.17 -6.75 4.20
N ALA A 115 2.67 -7.96 3.95
CA ALA A 115 3.71 -8.24 2.99
C ALA A 115 3.25 -9.23 1.92
N LEU A 116 3.59 -8.92 0.68
CA LEU A 116 3.43 -9.82 -0.47
C LEU A 116 4.80 -10.25 -0.98
N TYR A 117 4.92 -11.46 -1.51
CA TYR A 117 6.07 -11.82 -2.31
C TYR A 117 6.07 -10.98 -3.59
N LYS A 118 7.13 -10.20 -3.82
CA LYS A 118 7.21 -9.23 -4.94
C LYS A 118 7.14 -9.90 -6.31
N GLU A 119 7.59 -11.15 -6.42
CA GLU A 119 7.57 -11.93 -7.67
C GLU A 119 6.16 -12.41 -8.04
N THR A 120 5.33 -12.78 -7.06
CA THR A 120 4.06 -13.49 -7.31
C THR A 120 2.82 -12.75 -6.86
N GLY A 121 2.95 -11.72 -6.02
CA GLY A 121 1.85 -11.02 -5.38
C GLY A 121 1.12 -11.84 -4.31
N LYS A 122 1.57 -13.06 -3.99
CA LYS A 122 0.99 -13.86 -2.91
C LYS A 122 1.33 -13.27 -1.55
N ILE A 123 0.40 -13.39 -0.60
CA ILE A 123 0.63 -12.95 0.77
C ILE A 123 1.75 -13.78 1.37
N ALA A 124 2.82 -13.12 1.82
CA ALA A 124 3.89 -13.70 2.61
C ALA A 124 3.49 -13.77 4.08
N TRP A 125 3.06 -12.64 4.62
CA TRP A 125 2.55 -12.54 5.98
C TRP A 125 1.62 -11.32 6.15
N ARG A 126 0.81 -11.36 7.19
CA ARG A 126 -0.02 -10.25 7.66
C ARG A 126 0.06 -10.21 9.19
N THR A 127 0.40 -9.06 9.73
CA THR A 127 0.56 -8.89 11.18
C THR A 127 -0.36 -7.81 11.69
N THR A 128 -1.33 -8.22 12.52
CA THR A 128 -2.15 -7.28 13.28
C THR A 128 -1.28 -6.55 14.29
N ARG A 129 -1.35 -5.23 14.32
CA ARG A 129 -0.58 -4.42 15.26
C ARG A 129 -0.98 -4.74 16.69
N SER A 130 0.01 -4.86 17.58
CA SER A 130 -0.23 -5.19 18.98
C SER A 130 -0.88 -4.06 19.79
N HIS A 131 -0.83 -2.83 19.29
CA HIS A 131 -1.48 -1.66 19.87
C HIS A 131 -2.58 -1.15 18.95
N GLN A 132 -3.77 -1.00 19.50
CA GLN A 132 -4.94 -0.49 18.80
C GLN A 132 -5.50 0.70 19.58
N VAL A 133 -5.89 1.75 18.86
CA VAL A 133 -6.62 2.88 19.40
C VAL A 133 -7.97 2.99 18.70
N LYS A 134 -8.92 3.68 19.32
CA LYS A 134 -10.21 3.91 18.67
C LYS A 134 -10.02 4.70 17.37
N ASN A 135 -10.57 4.20 16.26
CA ASN A 135 -10.44 4.76 14.91
C ASN A 135 -9.01 4.62 14.35
N ASP A 136 -8.51 3.39 14.33
CA ASP A 136 -7.18 3.05 13.82
C ASP A 136 -7.07 3.21 12.32
N LEU A 137 -6.54 4.35 11.89
CA LEU A 137 -6.16 4.60 10.50
C LEU A 137 -4.71 5.07 10.45
N SER A 138 -3.91 4.43 9.63
CA SER A 138 -2.59 4.94 9.27
C SER A 138 -2.50 5.13 7.76
N HIS A 139 -1.96 6.26 7.37
CA HIS A 139 -1.60 6.58 5.99
C HIS A 139 -0.09 6.69 5.84
N GLY A 140 0.65 6.21 6.85
CA GLY A 140 2.11 6.23 6.87
C GLY A 140 2.70 5.19 5.93
N THR A 141 3.74 5.60 5.20
CA THR A 141 4.58 4.68 4.41
C THR A 141 5.56 3.99 5.35
N PRO A 142 5.71 2.66 5.31
CA PRO A 142 6.75 1.96 6.03
C PRO A 142 8.15 2.43 5.60
N LEU A 143 9.13 2.33 6.49
CA LEU A 143 10.53 2.62 6.23
C LEU A 143 11.36 1.37 6.48
N VAL A 144 12.26 1.05 5.59
CA VAL A 144 13.23 -0.05 5.76
C VAL A 144 14.53 0.54 6.29
N ILE A 145 15.05 0.00 7.38
CA ILE A 145 16.31 0.42 7.98
C ILE A 145 17.22 -0.76 8.28
N GLU A 146 18.51 -0.49 8.31
CA GLU A 146 19.52 -1.40 8.86
C GLU A 146 19.85 -0.99 10.30
N ASN A 147 19.63 -1.88 11.24
CA ASN A 147 19.86 -1.65 12.66
C ASN A 147 20.68 -2.78 13.28
N GLY A 148 21.94 -2.51 13.62
CA GLY A 148 22.83 -3.49 14.23
C GLY A 148 23.03 -4.77 13.38
N GLY A 149 23.06 -4.65 12.06
CA GLY A 149 23.21 -5.77 11.13
C GLY A 149 21.91 -6.57 10.90
N ARG A 150 20.77 -5.99 11.22
CA ARG A 150 19.46 -6.57 10.95
C ARG A 150 18.61 -5.58 10.18
N THR A 151 17.93 -6.05 9.16
CA THR A 151 16.92 -5.27 8.44
C THR A 151 15.63 -5.22 9.27
N GLU A 152 15.09 -4.04 9.47
CA GLU A 152 13.82 -3.81 10.18
C GLU A 152 12.87 -2.98 9.32
N ILE A 153 11.58 -3.32 9.36
CA ILE A 153 10.51 -2.55 8.73
C ILE A 153 9.88 -1.69 9.81
N ILE A 154 10.09 -0.38 9.75
CA ILE A 154 9.49 0.57 10.69
C ILE A 154 8.17 1.06 10.10
N SER A 155 7.07 0.78 10.76
CA SER A 155 5.74 1.12 10.27
C SER A 155 5.00 2.01 11.27
N PRO A 156 4.72 3.28 10.91
CA PRO A 156 3.87 4.13 11.73
C PRO A 156 2.43 3.63 11.69
N GLY A 157 1.79 3.63 12.83
CA GLY A 157 0.37 3.33 13.03
C GLY A 157 -0.30 4.43 13.84
N SER A 158 -1.59 4.30 14.09
CA SER A 158 -2.32 5.24 14.91
C SER A 158 -1.88 5.14 16.37
N GLY A 159 -1.29 6.20 16.93
CA GLY A 159 -0.76 6.24 18.31
C GLY A 159 0.45 5.36 18.57
N MET A 160 1.09 4.85 17.53
CA MET A 160 2.25 3.98 17.66
C MET A 160 3.22 4.06 16.48
N VAL A 161 4.44 3.62 16.72
CA VAL A 161 5.38 3.17 15.68
C VAL A 161 5.86 1.79 16.07
N GLY A 162 5.76 0.82 15.19
CA GLY A 162 6.23 -0.55 15.40
C GLY A 162 7.34 -0.93 14.43
N ALA A 163 8.21 -1.84 14.85
CA ALA A 163 9.20 -2.48 13.98
C ALA A 163 8.84 -3.95 13.77
N TYR A 164 9.04 -4.41 12.54
CA TYR A 164 8.67 -5.75 12.10
C TYR A 164 9.85 -6.40 11.38
N ARG A 165 10.01 -7.69 11.60
CA ARG A 165 11.02 -8.48 10.86
C ARG A 165 10.51 -8.77 9.45
N PRO A 166 11.35 -8.64 8.40
CA PRO A 166 10.97 -8.99 7.04
C PRO A 166 10.54 -10.45 6.91
N GLU A 167 11.24 -11.38 7.54
CA GLU A 167 11.12 -12.82 7.32
C GLU A 167 9.74 -13.40 7.69
N ASP A 168 9.10 -12.86 8.73
CA ASP A 168 7.85 -13.40 9.26
C ASP A 168 6.84 -12.35 9.73
N GLY A 169 7.18 -11.07 9.59
CA GLY A 169 6.33 -9.96 10.01
C GLY A 169 6.18 -9.82 11.52
N LYS A 170 6.99 -10.53 12.33
CA LYS A 170 6.90 -10.44 13.79
C LYS A 170 7.28 -9.04 14.27
N GLU A 171 6.38 -8.44 15.09
CA GLU A 171 6.66 -7.18 15.77
C GLU A 171 7.79 -7.39 16.79
N THR A 172 8.88 -6.63 16.65
CA THR A 172 10.08 -6.75 17.50
C THR A 172 10.08 -5.73 18.63
N TRP A 173 9.59 -4.52 18.35
CA TRP A 173 9.40 -3.48 19.34
C TRP A 173 8.28 -2.51 18.91
N LEU A 174 7.81 -1.75 19.87
CA LEU A 174 6.72 -0.81 19.74
C LEU A 174 6.97 0.43 20.60
N VAL A 175 6.80 1.60 20.02
CA VAL A 175 6.73 2.89 20.75
C VAL A 175 5.30 3.42 20.66
N ARG A 176 4.72 3.78 21.79
CA ARG A 176 3.39 4.39 21.89
C ARG A 176 3.52 5.89 22.14
N TYR A 177 2.62 6.65 21.54
CA TYR A 177 2.52 8.08 21.82
C TYR A 177 1.05 8.51 21.86
N PRO A 178 0.71 9.54 22.67
CA PRO A 178 -0.66 10.03 22.70
C PRO A 178 -1.03 10.64 21.36
N MET A 179 -2.18 10.25 20.82
CA MET A 179 -2.79 10.90 19.67
C MET A 179 -3.59 12.12 20.12
N GLY A 180 -3.43 13.24 19.37
CA GLY A 180 -4.29 14.40 19.50
C GLY A 180 -5.66 14.18 18.84
N TYR A 181 -6.17 15.20 18.18
CA TYR A 181 -7.47 15.13 17.49
C TYR A 181 -7.42 14.38 16.15
N SER A 182 -6.24 14.10 15.61
CA SER A 182 -6.08 13.39 14.34
C SER A 182 -5.87 11.91 14.61
N THR A 183 -6.68 11.09 13.96
CA THR A 183 -6.61 9.62 14.01
C THR A 183 -5.69 9.06 12.94
N SER A 184 -5.11 9.90 12.07
CA SER A 184 -4.21 9.46 10.99
C SER A 184 -2.78 9.91 11.25
N THR A 185 -1.86 8.98 11.17
CA THR A 185 -0.42 9.23 11.14
C THR A 185 0.04 9.38 9.69
N ARG A 186 0.85 10.39 9.43
CA ARG A 186 1.49 10.65 8.13
C ARG A 186 2.97 10.37 8.21
#